data_c7e96d8cee37c713d8031bdacc496ea8
#
_entry.id   c7e96d8cee37c713d8031bdacc496ea8
#
_cell.length_a   1.000
_cell.length_b   1.000
_cell.length_c   1.000
_cell.angle_alpha   90.00
_cell.angle_beta   90.00
_cell.angle_gamma   90.00
#
_symmetry.space_group_name_H-M   'P 1'
#
loop_
_entity.id
_entity.type
_entity.pdbx_description
1 polymer ?
#
loop_
_entity_poly.entity_id
_entity_poly.type
_entity_poly.pdbx_seq_one_letter_code
_entity_poly.pdbx_strand_id
1 'polypeptide(L)'
;FRISPTSFYQINHQQTEKLYKKAIQLADISKNDTVIDAYCGIGTIGIVASKKAGKVIGVELNSEAVSDAKINASINNIKNVTFVNADAGDFLVEYAKNAKADVVIMDPPRSGSTPEFLNSLLKIKPDRIVYISCGPDTQARDIKMLVKGGYKVTACQPFDLFPHTEHV
;
A
#
# COMPACT_ATOMS: atom_id res chain seq x y z
N PHE A 1 7.56 5.57 -15.59
CA PHE A 1 8.20 5.00 -14.38
C PHE A 1 9.52 4.35 -14.76
N ARG A 2 10.53 4.51 -13.90
CA ARG A 2 11.77 3.74 -13.94
C ARG A 2 11.55 2.43 -13.17
N ILE A 3 12.10 1.33 -13.68
CA ILE A 3 11.99 0.00 -13.11
C ILE A 3 13.36 -0.65 -13.19
N SER A 4 13.96 -0.99 -12.05
CA SER A 4 15.20 -1.77 -11.99
C SER A 4 14.92 -3.27 -12.17
N PRO A 5 15.89 -4.08 -12.63
CA PRO A 5 15.67 -5.52 -12.88
C PRO A 5 15.21 -6.33 -11.67
N THR A 6 15.53 -5.86 -10.45
CA THR A 6 15.14 -6.51 -9.18
C THR A 6 13.83 -5.97 -8.61
N SER A 7 13.23 -4.94 -9.24
CA SER A 7 11.98 -4.35 -8.78
C SER A 7 10.79 -5.09 -9.38
N PHE A 8 9.80 -5.38 -8.53
CA PHE A 8 8.54 -5.95 -9.00
C PHE A 8 7.70 -4.89 -9.73
N TYR A 9 7.09 -5.28 -10.84
CA TYR A 9 6.13 -4.46 -11.57
C TYR A 9 5.02 -5.34 -12.16
N GLN A 10 3.78 -4.86 -12.08
CA GLN A 10 2.61 -5.58 -12.59
C GLN A 10 2.63 -5.68 -14.13
N ILE A 11 2.51 -6.90 -14.66
CA ILE A 11 2.64 -7.19 -16.10
C ILE A 11 1.42 -6.70 -16.88
N ASN A 12 0.21 -6.86 -16.31
CA ASN A 12 -1.04 -6.48 -16.97
C ASN A 12 -1.39 -5.02 -16.70
N HIS A 13 -0.81 -4.12 -17.50
CA HIS A 13 -0.98 -2.67 -17.32
C HIS A 13 -2.44 -2.20 -17.27
N GLN A 14 -3.30 -2.74 -18.13
CA GLN A 14 -4.70 -2.31 -18.20
C GLN A 14 -5.48 -2.67 -16.94
N GLN A 15 -5.27 -3.87 -16.41
CA GLN A 15 -5.93 -4.31 -15.18
C GLN A 15 -5.30 -3.65 -13.95
N THR A 16 -4.00 -3.44 -13.95
CA THR A 16 -3.30 -2.71 -12.90
C THR A 16 -3.80 -1.28 -12.76
N GLU A 17 -4.03 -0.60 -13.87
CA GLU A 17 -4.60 0.75 -13.85
C GLU A 17 -5.99 0.78 -13.22
N LYS A 18 -6.85 -0.21 -13.56
CA LYS A 18 -8.18 -0.35 -12.97
C LYS A 18 -8.10 -0.65 -11.47
N LEU A 19 -7.22 -1.58 -11.07
CA LEU A 19 -6.96 -1.93 -9.68
C LEU A 19 -6.55 -0.69 -8.86
N TYR A 20 -5.53 0.04 -9.31
CA TYR A 20 -5.04 1.20 -8.59
C TYR A 20 -6.05 2.35 -8.56
N LYS A 21 -6.77 2.59 -9.65
CA LYS A 21 -7.88 3.56 -9.65
C LYS A 21 -8.95 3.18 -8.62
N LYS A 22 -9.30 1.90 -8.53
CA LYS A 22 -10.27 1.40 -7.55
C LYS A 22 -9.75 1.52 -6.12
N ALA A 23 -8.49 1.15 -5.87
CA ALA A 23 -7.85 1.29 -4.57
C ALA A 23 -7.87 2.75 -4.08
N ILE A 24 -7.49 3.70 -4.93
CA ILE A 24 -7.52 5.13 -4.61
C ILE A 24 -8.95 5.65 -4.44
N GLN A 25 -9.91 5.12 -5.19
CA GLN A 25 -11.33 5.46 -4.99
C GLN A 25 -11.83 4.99 -3.63
N LEU A 26 -11.54 3.73 -3.25
CA LEU A 26 -11.94 3.15 -1.96
C LEU A 26 -11.21 3.79 -0.78
N ALA A 27 -9.98 4.24 -0.99
CA ALA A 27 -9.20 4.97 0.02
C ALA A 27 -9.83 6.33 0.38
N ASP A 28 -10.65 6.91 -0.50
CA ASP A 28 -11.37 8.18 -0.30
C ASP A 28 -10.48 9.29 0.29
N ILE A 29 -9.30 9.48 -0.35
CA ILE A 29 -8.23 10.34 0.13
C ILE A 29 -8.59 11.80 -0.03
N SER A 30 -8.35 12.60 0.99
CA SER A 30 -8.48 14.06 1.02
C SER A 30 -7.12 14.77 1.07
N LYS A 31 -7.11 16.08 0.79
CA LYS A 31 -5.88 16.90 0.83
C LYS A 31 -5.30 17.10 2.24
N ASN A 32 -6.02 16.74 3.26
CA ASN A 32 -5.55 16.83 4.65
C ASN A 32 -4.96 15.51 5.14
N ASP A 33 -5.18 14.42 4.39
CA ASP A 33 -4.81 13.09 4.82
C ASP A 33 -3.30 12.83 4.73
N THR A 34 -2.77 12.17 5.74
CA THR A 34 -1.49 11.47 5.70
C THR A 34 -1.74 10.02 5.31
N VAL A 35 -1.18 9.61 4.18
CA VAL A 35 -1.30 8.27 3.63
C VAL A 35 0.00 7.50 3.82
N ILE A 36 -0.07 6.27 4.32
CA ILE A 36 1.04 5.31 4.27
C ILE A 36 0.77 4.32 3.13
N ASP A 37 1.73 4.20 2.21
CA ASP A 37 1.79 3.18 1.16
C ASP A 37 2.81 2.12 1.60
N ALA A 38 2.31 1.06 2.24
CA ALA A 38 3.13 -0.01 2.77
C ALA A 38 3.38 -1.08 1.69
N TYR A 39 4.61 -1.54 1.59
CA TYR A 39 5.11 -2.41 0.50
C TYR A 39 5.07 -1.69 -0.86
N CYS A 40 5.53 -0.44 -0.88
CA CYS A 40 5.24 0.47 -1.99
C CYS A 40 5.99 0.17 -3.32
N GLY A 41 6.94 -0.77 -3.32
CA GLY A 41 7.76 -1.09 -4.49
C GLY A 41 8.40 0.16 -5.09
N ILE A 42 8.23 0.37 -6.38
CA ILE A 42 8.73 1.56 -7.11
C ILE A 42 7.87 2.82 -6.92
N GLY A 43 6.95 2.81 -5.94
CA GLY A 43 6.17 3.95 -5.51
C GLY A 43 4.93 4.26 -6.35
N THR A 44 4.44 3.33 -7.15
CA THR A 44 3.35 3.60 -8.11
C THR A 44 2.08 4.05 -7.41
N ILE A 45 1.63 3.32 -6.38
CA ILE A 45 0.39 3.63 -5.65
C ILE A 45 0.55 4.96 -4.90
N GLY A 46 1.66 5.13 -4.17
CA GLY A 46 1.94 6.35 -3.41
C GLY A 46 2.00 7.61 -4.28
N ILE A 47 2.60 7.52 -5.49
CA ILE A 47 2.65 8.62 -6.46
C ILE A 47 1.23 8.96 -6.97
N VAL A 48 0.39 7.97 -7.22
CA VAL A 48 -1.01 8.21 -7.62
C VAL A 48 -1.81 8.82 -6.46
N ALA A 49 -1.65 8.28 -5.24
CA ALA A 49 -2.29 8.78 -4.03
C ALA A 49 -1.91 10.23 -3.71
N SER A 50 -0.66 10.62 -3.96
CA SER A 50 -0.14 11.96 -3.66
C SER A 50 -0.87 13.09 -4.37
N LYS A 51 -1.52 12.81 -5.50
CA LYS A 51 -2.34 13.80 -6.23
C LYS A 51 -3.56 14.25 -5.43
N LYS A 52 -4.00 13.44 -4.45
CA LYS A 52 -5.15 13.72 -3.60
C LYS A 52 -4.76 13.96 -2.13
N ALA A 53 -3.70 13.33 -1.66
CA ALA A 53 -3.23 13.40 -0.27
C ALA A 53 -2.51 14.73 0.05
N GLY A 54 -2.49 15.11 1.31
CA GLY A 54 -1.60 16.14 1.84
C GLY A 54 -0.16 15.64 1.93
N LYS A 55 0.02 14.42 2.42
CA LYS A 55 1.32 13.77 2.58
C LYS A 55 1.22 12.27 2.31
N VAL A 56 2.24 11.71 1.67
CA VAL A 56 2.36 10.25 1.48
C VAL A 56 3.71 9.78 2.00
N ILE A 57 3.72 8.62 2.66
CA ILE A 57 4.92 7.93 3.10
C ILE A 57 4.90 6.54 2.48
N GLY A 58 5.78 6.29 1.51
CA GLY A 58 5.99 4.96 0.93
C GLY A 58 7.06 4.20 1.71
N VAL A 59 6.79 2.95 2.05
CA VAL A 59 7.71 2.08 2.79
C VAL A 59 7.99 0.83 1.98
N GLU A 60 9.26 0.53 1.76
CA GLU A 60 9.70 -0.60 0.96
C GLU A 60 11.05 -1.14 1.48
N LEU A 61 11.16 -2.46 1.54
CA LEU A 61 12.35 -3.15 2.03
C LEU A 61 13.48 -3.16 0.98
N ASN A 62 13.14 -3.27 -0.31
CA ASN A 62 14.12 -3.30 -1.38
C ASN A 62 14.66 -1.89 -1.67
N SER A 63 15.96 -1.68 -1.36
CA SER A 63 16.62 -0.37 -1.54
C SER A 63 16.67 0.12 -2.99
N GLU A 64 16.75 -0.78 -3.97
CA GLU A 64 16.72 -0.41 -5.39
C GLU A 64 15.33 0.08 -5.79
N ALA A 65 14.27 -0.60 -5.33
CA ALA A 65 12.90 -0.15 -5.55
C ALA A 65 12.64 1.22 -4.91
N VAL A 66 13.17 1.48 -3.70
CA VAL A 66 13.10 2.80 -3.05
C VAL A 66 13.84 3.86 -3.88
N SER A 67 15.00 3.53 -4.45
CA SER A 67 15.72 4.44 -5.34
C SER A 67 14.89 4.78 -6.58
N ASP A 68 14.31 3.76 -7.21
CA ASP A 68 13.42 3.96 -8.35
C ASP A 68 12.18 4.78 -7.98
N ALA A 69 11.58 4.53 -6.80
CA ALA A 69 10.43 5.29 -6.32
C ALA A 69 10.73 6.78 -6.17
N LYS A 70 11.90 7.14 -5.63
CA LYS A 70 12.37 8.53 -5.52
C LYS A 70 12.54 9.18 -6.90
N ILE A 71 13.14 8.46 -7.85
CA ILE A 71 13.30 8.92 -9.23
C ILE A 71 11.94 9.10 -9.89
N ASN A 72 11.03 8.13 -9.69
CA ASN A 72 9.68 8.17 -10.25
C ASN A 72 8.88 9.36 -9.72
N ALA A 73 8.97 9.68 -8.43
CA ALA A 73 8.36 10.88 -7.87
C ALA A 73 8.94 12.16 -8.50
N SER A 74 10.27 12.22 -8.66
CA SER A 74 10.94 13.35 -9.30
C SER A 74 10.50 13.57 -10.75
N ILE A 75 10.50 12.50 -11.57
CA ILE A 75 10.06 12.56 -12.98
C ILE A 75 8.59 13.04 -13.09
N ASN A 76 7.75 12.67 -12.13
CA ASN A 76 6.35 13.07 -12.11
C ASN A 76 6.11 14.41 -11.37
N ASN A 77 7.15 15.14 -10.98
CA ASN A 77 7.07 16.40 -10.24
C ASN A 77 6.28 16.31 -8.92
N ILE A 78 6.32 15.15 -8.24
CA ILE A 78 5.65 14.91 -6.97
C ILE A 78 6.57 15.32 -5.82
N LYS A 79 6.08 16.19 -4.92
CA LYS A 79 6.87 16.77 -3.83
C LYS A 79 6.37 16.36 -2.44
N ASN A 80 5.16 15.83 -2.33
CA ASN A 80 4.51 15.47 -1.07
C ASN A 80 4.58 13.97 -0.76
N VAL A 81 5.52 13.25 -1.37
CA VAL A 81 5.82 11.83 -1.08
C VAL A 81 7.22 11.70 -0.52
N THR A 82 7.36 10.92 0.54
CA THR A 82 8.66 10.49 1.10
C THR A 82 8.74 8.97 1.02
N PHE A 83 9.88 8.44 0.54
CA PHE A 83 10.11 7.00 0.50
C PHE A 83 11.16 6.59 1.52
N VAL A 84 10.82 5.59 2.34
CA VAL A 84 11.63 5.03 3.43
C VAL A 84 12.04 3.61 3.06
N ASN A 85 13.34 3.32 3.17
CA ASN A 85 13.85 1.96 3.02
C ASN A 85 13.83 1.28 4.40
N ALA A 86 12.83 0.46 4.62
CA ALA A 86 12.63 -0.27 5.88
C ALA A 86 11.69 -1.47 5.65
N ASP A 87 11.72 -2.43 6.56
CA ASP A 87 10.63 -3.39 6.71
C ASP A 87 9.33 -2.64 7.10
N ALA A 88 8.22 -3.00 6.47
CA ALA A 88 6.95 -2.31 6.69
C ALA A 88 6.42 -2.50 8.12
N GLY A 89 6.66 -3.69 8.71
CA GLY A 89 6.27 -4.00 10.09
C GLY A 89 7.06 -3.17 11.08
N ASP A 90 8.40 -3.16 10.95
CA ASP A 90 9.30 -2.40 11.82
C ASP A 90 9.03 -0.89 11.72
N PHE A 91 8.84 -0.40 10.50
CA PHE A 91 8.45 1.00 10.28
C PHE A 91 7.15 1.36 10.99
N LEU A 92 6.10 0.53 10.84
CA LEU A 92 4.82 0.81 11.46
C LEU A 92 4.87 0.75 12.98
N VAL A 93 5.64 -0.18 13.56
CA VAL A 93 5.86 -0.28 15.01
C VAL A 93 6.45 1.02 15.56
N GLU A 94 7.46 1.57 14.88
CA GLU A 94 8.10 2.83 15.29
C GLU A 94 7.19 4.03 15.06
N TYR A 95 6.55 4.08 13.88
CA TYR A 95 5.63 5.16 13.50
C TYR A 95 4.46 5.30 14.47
N ALA A 96 3.91 4.17 14.94
CA ALA A 96 2.79 4.11 15.88
C ALA A 96 3.08 4.72 17.25
N LYS A 97 4.33 4.96 17.60
CA LYS A 97 4.70 5.57 18.89
C LYS A 97 4.40 7.06 18.94
N ASN A 98 4.58 7.78 17.82
CA ASN A 98 4.64 9.23 17.83
C ASN A 98 3.82 9.91 16.72
N ALA A 99 3.20 9.15 15.82
CA ALA A 99 2.53 9.70 14.66
C ALA A 99 1.20 9.00 14.34
N LYS A 100 0.39 9.68 13.56
CA LYS A 100 -0.90 9.18 13.05
C LYS A 100 -0.88 9.16 11.52
N ALA A 101 -1.66 8.26 10.97
CA ALA A 101 -1.99 8.22 9.54
C ALA A 101 -3.51 8.10 9.41
N ASP A 102 -4.06 8.75 8.39
CA ASP A 102 -5.50 8.74 8.13
C ASP A 102 -5.88 7.57 7.23
N VAL A 103 -4.99 7.22 6.31
CA VAL A 103 -5.17 6.11 5.37
C VAL A 103 -3.91 5.25 5.31
N VAL A 104 -4.10 3.93 5.31
CA VAL A 104 -3.04 2.98 4.98
C VAL A 104 -3.47 2.15 3.76
N ILE A 105 -2.64 2.17 2.72
CA ILE A 105 -2.74 1.27 1.57
C ILE A 105 -1.64 0.24 1.74
N MET A 106 -1.97 -1.03 1.62
CA MET A 106 -1.01 -2.12 1.80
C MET A 106 -1.16 -3.15 0.68
N ASP A 107 -0.03 -3.57 0.12
CA ASP A 107 0.06 -4.60 -0.93
C ASP A 107 1.17 -5.61 -0.56
N PRO A 108 0.94 -6.41 0.51
CA PRO A 108 1.95 -7.33 1.02
C PRO A 108 2.17 -8.53 0.07
N PRO A 109 3.24 -9.29 0.28
CA PRO A 109 3.47 -10.54 -0.46
C PRO A 109 2.37 -11.58 -0.20
N ARG A 110 2.38 -12.69 -0.95
CA ARG A 110 1.38 -13.78 -0.85
C ARG A 110 1.20 -14.34 0.57
N SER A 111 2.22 -14.27 1.40
CA SER A 111 2.15 -14.70 2.80
C SER A 111 1.26 -13.81 3.68
N GLY A 112 0.80 -12.69 3.14
CA GLY A 112 0.08 -11.66 3.89
C GLY A 112 1.01 -10.80 4.74
N SER A 113 0.42 -10.03 5.65
CA SER A 113 1.16 -9.18 6.59
C SER A 113 1.51 -9.92 7.88
N THR A 114 2.51 -9.40 8.60
CA THR A 114 2.91 -9.95 9.89
C THR A 114 1.94 -9.53 11.01
N PRO A 115 1.85 -10.31 12.10
CA PRO A 115 1.06 -9.91 13.26
C PRO A 115 1.49 -8.57 13.85
N GLU A 116 2.80 -8.27 13.82
CA GLU A 116 3.39 -7.01 14.31
C GLU A 116 2.89 -5.82 13.49
N PHE A 117 2.88 -5.96 12.17
CA PHE A 117 2.33 -4.95 11.25
C PHE A 117 0.85 -4.69 11.54
N LEU A 118 0.03 -5.76 11.62
CA LEU A 118 -1.42 -5.66 11.87
C LEU A 118 -1.72 -5.06 13.24
N ASN A 119 -0.98 -5.46 14.28
CA ASN A 119 -1.10 -4.87 15.62
C ASN A 119 -0.75 -3.37 15.62
N SER A 120 0.25 -2.97 14.83
CA SER A 120 0.62 -1.57 14.69
C SER A 120 -0.42 -0.76 13.94
N LEU A 121 -1.07 -1.33 12.92
CA LEU A 121 -2.25 -0.74 12.29
C LEU A 121 -3.36 -0.49 13.31
N LEU A 122 -3.65 -1.46 14.18
CA LEU A 122 -4.67 -1.31 15.23
C LEU A 122 -4.32 -0.24 16.27
N LYS A 123 -3.02 0.03 16.50
CA LYS A 123 -2.55 1.11 17.37
C LYS A 123 -2.64 2.49 16.72
N ILE A 124 -2.16 2.62 15.47
CA ILE A 124 -2.25 3.86 14.68
C ILE A 124 -3.72 4.21 14.45
N LYS A 125 -4.53 3.19 14.24
CA LYS A 125 -5.97 3.28 14.01
C LYS A 125 -6.33 4.25 12.88
N PRO A 126 -5.78 4.05 11.65
CA PRO A 126 -6.16 4.87 10.52
C PRO A 126 -7.66 4.77 10.26
N ASP A 127 -8.27 5.84 9.76
CA ASP A 127 -9.71 5.87 9.44
C ASP A 127 -10.07 4.84 8.37
N ARG A 128 -9.13 4.60 7.42
CA ARG A 128 -9.33 3.72 6.27
C ARG A 128 -8.09 2.88 5.99
N ILE A 129 -8.34 1.60 5.68
CA ILE A 129 -7.33 0.65 5.24
C ILE A 129 -7.76 0.11 3.88
N VAL A 130 -6.89 0.17 2.88
CA VAL A 130 -7.07 -0.50 1.59
C VAL A 130 -6.05 -1.62 1.51
N TYR A 131 -6.53 -2.85 1.45
CA TYR A 131 -5.71 -4.04 1.38
C TYR A 131 -5.79 -4.66 -0.02
N ILE A 132 -4.74 -4.54 -0.80
CA ILE A 132 -4.55 -5.22 -2.09
C ILE A 132 -3.86 -6.55 -1.78
N SER A 133 -4.30 -7.64 -2.41
CA SER A 133 -3.73 -8.97 -2.15
C SER A 133 -3.84 -9.88 -3.37
N CYS A 134 -2.81 -10.68 -3.58
CA CYS A 134 -2.80 -11.80 -4.51
C CYS A 134 -2.98 -13.17 -3.80
N GLY A 135 -3.28 -13.17 -2.48
CA GLY A 135 -3.49 -14.37 -1.66
C GLY A 135 -4.78 -14.27 -0.86
N PRO A 136 -5.94 -14.74 -1.37
CA PRO A 136 -7.24 -14.60 -0.70
C PRO A 136 -7.27 -15.19 0.72
N ASP A 137 -6.62 -16.35 0.94
CA ASP A 137 -6.61 -17.03 2.24
C ASP A 137 -5.86 -16.21 3.30
N THR A 138 -4.68 -15.70 2.94
CA THR A 138 -3.89 -14.85 3.83
C THR A 138 -4.55 -13.52 4.08
N GLN A 139 -5.18 -12.94 3.06
CA GLN A 139 -5.99 -11.74 3.19
C GLN A 139 -7.16 -11.94 4.17
N ALA A 140 -7.88 -13.05 4.05
CA ALA A 140 -9.00 -13.38 4.96
C ALA A 140 -8.52 -13.54 6.40
N ARG A 141 -7.35 -14.17 6.62
CA ARG A 141 -6.70 -14.28 7.94
C ARG A 141 -6.42 -12.90 8.53
N ASP A 142 -5.80 -12.03 7.76
CA ASP A 142 -5.38 -10.69 8.21
C ASP A 142 -6.59 -9.79 8.47
N ILE A 143 -7.58 -9.81 7.57
CA ILE A 143 -8.84 -9.07 7.73
C ILE A 143 -9.58 -9.52 9.00
N LYS A 144 -9.58 -10.82 9.32
CA LYS A 144 -10.17 -11.32 10.57
C LYS A 144 -9.58 -10.66 11.81
N MET A 145 -8.27 -10.40 11.80
CA MET A 145 -7.59 -9.70 12.89
C MET A 145 -8.00 -8.22 12.95
N LEU A 146 -8.04 -7.54 11.80
CA LEU A 146 -8.47 -6.14 11.73
C LEU A 146 -9.92 -5.96 12.16
N VAL A 147 -10.82 -6.88 11.75
CA VAL A 147 -12.24 -6.86 12.16
C VAL A 147 -12.39 -7.07 13.68
N LYS A 148 -11.64 -8.00 14.29
CA LYS A 148 -11.60 -8.15 15.74
C LYS A 148 -11.09 -6.88 16.44
N GLY A 149 -10.22 -6.11 15.80
CA GLY A 149 -9.73 -4.82 16.28
C GLY A 149 -10.66 -3.63 16.05
N GLY A 150 -11.88 -3.88 15.51
CA GLY A 150 -12.94 -2.87 15.38
C GLY A 150 -13.13 -2.31 13.97
N TYR A 151 -12.38 -2.78 12.97
CA TYR A 151 -12.63 -2.41 11.57
C TYR A 151 -13.82 -3.15 10.98
N LYS A 152 -14.41 -2.60 9.92
CA LYS A 152 -15.47 -3.25 9.15
C LYS A 152 -15.03 -3.32 7.68
N VAL A 153 -15.29 -4.46 7.04
CA VAL A 153 -15.12 -4.58 5.59
C VAL A 153 -16.27 -3.86 4.91
N THR A 154 -15.98 -2.82 4.16
CA THR A 154 -16.96 -2.01 3.45
C THR A 154 -17.04 -2.32 1.96
N ALA A 155 -15.98 -2.88 1.39
CA ALA A 155 -15.90 -3.28 -0.01
C ALA A 155 -14.94 -4.45 -0.18
N CYS A 156 -15.25 -5.31 -1.15
CA CYS A 156 -14.37 -6.34 -1.66
C CYS A 156 -14.55 -6.40 -3.17
N GLN A 157 -13.45 -6.23 -3.92
CA GLN A 157 -13.49 -6.17 -5.38
C GLN A 157 -12.40 -7.06 -5.96
N PRO A 158 -12.74 -8.17 -6.63
CA PRO A 158 -11.76 -8.97 -7.35
C PRO A 158 -11.32 -8.28 -8.64
N PHE A 159 -10.06 -8.53 -9.02
CA PHE A 159 -9.46 -8.11 -10.28
C PHE A 159 -8.74 -9.30 -10.91
N ASP A 160 -9.11 -9.66 -12.13
CA ASP A 160 -8.41 -10.68 -12.89
C ASP A 160 -7.17 -10.08 -13.57
N LEU A 161 -6.03 -10.18 -12.88
CA LEU A 161 -4.73 -9.73 -13.40
C LEU A 161 -4.06 -10.77 -14.30
N PHE A 162 -4.45 -12.04 -14.18
CA PHE A 162 -3.85 -13.15 -14.89
C PHE A 162 -4.92 -14.04 -15.54
N PRO A 163 -5.64 -13.53 -16.60
CA PRO A 163 -6.69 -14.26 -17.26
C PRO A 163 -6.26 -15.66 -17.71
N HIS A 164 -7.16 -16.62 -17.56
CA HIS A 164 -6.92 -18.04 -17.87
C HIS A 164 -5.91 -18.75 -16.98
N THR A 165 -5.64 -18.25 -15.79
CA THR A 165 -4.85 -18.91 -14.75
C THR A 165 -5.65 -19.08 -13.46
N GLU A 166 -5.11 -19.84 -12.50
CA GLU A 166 -5.72 -19.98 -11.16
C GLU A 166 -5.42 -18.78 -10.23
N HIS A 167 -4.76 -17.75 -10.73
CA HIS A 167 -4.36 -16.58 -9.95
C HIS A 167 -5.34 -15.42 -10.14
N VAL A 168 -5.72 -14.81 -9.03
CA VAL A 168 -6.56 -13.62 -8.96
C VAL A 168 -5.69 -12.41 -8.64
#